data_bca703111f69419ed3faaee1645239a5
#
_entry.id   bca703111f69419ed3faaee1645239a5
#
_cell.length_a   1.000
_cell.length_b   1.000
_cell.length_c   1.000
_cell.angle_alpha   90.00
_cell.angle_beta   90.00
_cell.angle_gamma   90.00
#
_symmetry.space_group_name_H-M   'P 1'
#
loop_
_entity.id
_entity.type
_entity.pdbx_description
1 polymer ?
#
loop_
_entity_poly.entity_id
_entity_poly.type
_entity_poly.pdbx_seq_one_letter_code
_entity_poly.pdbx_strand_id
1 'polypeptide(L)'
;AVYGSDAIGGVVNVITKKGFNGMTISGSIGDPDLPGGEEEKFSIVGGVTGDDSSITWTYEHSQRDIIYLTDRPYSAGRAPTDDNFSTGFSVSSYAWNYILNEDDPVNGLKKGQWLPAAECQGDSRFLQNGKTYILGAAPTGGLDNNYLCSFDYTAIMAENAGKKNDFFTVNYEKEISKTMNAYA
;
A
#
# COMPACT_ATOMS: atom_id res chain seq x y z
N ALA A 1 -36.47 -10.77 -8.33
CA ALA A 1 -35.08 -10.72 -7.85
C ALA A 1 -34.98 -9.61 -6.79
N VAL A 2 -34.49 -9.91 -5.61
CA VAL A 2 -34.32 -8.92 -4.53
C VAL A 2 -33.11 -8.02 -4.82
N TYR A 3 -32.16 -8.53 -5.57
CA TYR A 3 -30.95 -7.84 -5.98
C TYR A 3 -30.91 -7.74 -7.49
N GLY A 4 -30.55 -6.57 -8.02
CA GLY A 4 -30.55 -6.27 -9.45
C GLY A 4 -29.49 -7.06 -10.27
N SER A 5 -29.42 -6.76 -11.55
CA SER A 5 -28.47 -7.38 -12.50
C SER A 5 -27.01 -7.21 -12.14
N ASP A 6 -26.68 -6.25 -11.28
CA ASP A 6 -25.29 -5.96 -10.87
C ASP A 6 -24.75 -6.93 -9.81
N ALA A 7 -25.60 -7.85 -9.32
CA ALA A 7 -25.23 -8.87 -8.32
C ALA A 7 -24.64 -10.16 -8.92
N ILE A 8 -24.08 -10.11 -10.12
CA ILE A 8 -23.52 -11.29 -10.82
C ILE A 8 -22.36 -11.93 -10.04
N GLY A 9 -21.58 -11.13 -9.33
CA GLY A 9 -20.44 -11.59 -8.53
C GLY A 9 -20.79 -12.02 -7.10
N GLY A 10 -22.02 -11.81 -6.68
CA GLY A 10 -22.48 -12.06 -5.30
C GLY A 10 -22.93 -10.79 -4.58
N VAL A 11 -23.54 -10.98 -3.43
CA VAL A 11 -24.02 -9.89 -2.57
C VAL A 11 -23.50 -10.11 -1.15
N VAL A 12 -22.90 -9.05 -0.59
CA VAL A 12 -22.57 -9.00 0.83
C VAL A 12 -23.66 -8.22 1.54
N ASN A 13 -24.42 -8.90 2.38
CA ASN A 13 -25.46 -8.27 3.19
C ASN A 13 -24.96 -8.14 4.63
N VAL A 14 -24.82 -6.92 5.12
CA VAL A 14 -24.43 -6.64 6.50
C VAL A 14 -25.69 -6.43 7.33
N ILE A 15 -25.92 -7.36 8.24
CA ILE A 15 -27.05 -7.30 9.19
C ILE A 15 -26.50 -6.88 10.54
N THR A 16 -26.91 -5.70 11.00
CA THR A 16 -26.54 -5.21 12.33
C THR A 16 -27.26 -5.99 13.43
N LYS A 17 -26.60 -6.14 14.58
CA LYS A 17 -27.23 -6.73 15.75
C LYS A 17 -28.40 -5.86 16.21
N LYS A 18 -29.55 -6.49 16.42
CA LYS A 18 -30.75 -5.89 16.96
C LYS A 18 -31.08 -6.55 18.28
N GLY A 19 -31.71 -5.78 19.19
CA GLY A 19 -32.18 -6.32 20.46
C GLY A 19 -31.05 -6.88 21.36
N PHE A 20 -29.85 -6.30 21.29
CA PHE A 20 -28.72 -6.69 22.12
C PHE A 20 -28.91 -6.16 23.54
N ASN A 21 -28.76 -7.04 24.54
CA ASN A 21 -28.85 -6.66 25.97
C ASN A 21 -27.57 -7.13 26.68
N GLY A 22 -26.79 -6.17 27.16
CA GLY A 22 -25.50 -6.42 27.80
C GLY A 22 -24.33 -5.66 27.18
N MET A 23 -23.13 -6.15 27.47
CA MET A 23 -21.90 -5.57 26.96
C MET A 23 -20.91 -6.65 26.52
N THR A 24 -20.26 -6.45 25.38
CA THR A 24 -19.18 -7.30 24.89
C THR A 24 -17.97 -6.44 24.61
N ILE A 25 -16.83 -6.86 25.13
CA ILE A 25 -15.52 -6.25 24.85
C ILE A 25 -14.71 -7.28 24.10
N SER A 26 -14.07 -6.87 23.00
CA SER A 26 -13.22 -7.72 22.19
C SER A 26 -11.92 -7.02 21.89
N GLY A 27 -10.83 -7.76 21.80
CA GLY A 27 -9.52 -7.27 21.40
C GLY A 27 -8.81 -8.35 20.60
N SER A 28 -8.02 -7.92 19.63
CA SER A 28 -7.12 -8.79 18.88
C SER A 28 -5.84 -8.07 18.52
N ILE A 29 -4.76 -8.81 18.50
CA ILE A 29 -3.44 -8.37 18.04
C ILE A 29 -3.01 -9.35 16.97
N GLY A 30 -2.57 -8.85 15.84
CA GLY A 30 -1.97 -9.61 14.75
C GLY A 30 -0.50 -9.21 14.62
N ASP A 31 0.38 -10.18 14.67
CA ASP A 31 1.81 -10.01 14.49
C ASP A 31 2.27 -10.94 13.37
N PRO A 32 2.47 -10.42 12.14
CA PRO A 32 2.90 -11.23 11.01
C PRO A 32 4.35 -11.71 11.18
N ASP A 33 4.68 -12.85 10.61
CA ASP A 33 6.07 -13.37 10.59
C ASP A 33 7.05 -12.49 9.77
N LEU A 34 6.51 -11.68 8.87
CA LEU A 34 7.28 -10.75 8.03
C LEU A 34 7.07 -9.31 8.48
N PRO A 35 8.06 -8.41 8.31
CA PRO A 35 7.97 -7.02 8.73
C PRO A 35 6.73 -6.30 8.20
N GLY A 36 6.16 -5.41 8.99
CA GLY A 36 5.02 -4.58 8.65
C GLY A 36 3.68 -5.32 8.62
N GLY A 37 2.62 -4.57 8.82
CA GLY A 37 1.26 -5.10 8.85
C GLY A 37 0.79 -5.56 10.21
N GLU A 38 1.52 -5.24 11.27
CA GLU A 38 1.07 -5.43 12.65
C GLU A 38 -0.32 -4.82 12.81
N GLU A 39 -1.22 -5.55 13.44
CA GLU A 39 -2.61 -5.16 13.55
C GLU A 39 -3.10 -5.19 15.00
N GLU A 40 -3.76 -4.12 15.40
CA GLU A 40 -4.43 -4.02 16.68
C GLU A 40 -5.91 -3.68 16.45
N LYS A 41 -6.78 -4.40 17.13
CA LYS A 41 -8.22 -4.14 17.13
C LYS A 41 -8.76 -4.17 18.54
N PHE A 42 -9.61 -3.22 18.84
CA PHE A 42 -10.37 -3.16 20.08
C PHE A 42 -11.80 -2.75 19.77
N SER A 43 -12.76 -3.45 20.36
CA SER A 43 -14.15 -3.07 20.20
C SER A 43 -14.95 -3.25 21.48
N ILE A 44 -15.92 -2.37 21.67
CA ILE A 44 -16.93 -2.47 22.71
C ILE A 44 -18.29 -2.37 22.03
N VAL A 45 -19.14 -3.32 22.30
CA VAL A 45 -20.55 -3.32 21.91
C VAL A 45 -21.39 -3.36 23.16
N GLY A 46 -22.29 -2.42 23.31
CA GLY A 46 -23.23 -2.36 24.42
C GLY A 46 -24.67 -2.17 23.94
N GLY A 47 -25.61 -2.60 24.70
CA GLY A 47 -27.00 -2.40 24.37
C GLY A 47 -27.95 -2.71 25.52
N VAL A 48 -29.14 -2.14 25.41
CA VAL A 48 -30.26 -2.37 26.31
C VAL A 48 -31.53 -2.55 25.48
N THR A 49 -32.28 -3.57 25.79
CA THR A 49 -33.55 -3.89 25.13
C THR A 49 -34.66 -3.87 26.18
N GLY A 50 -35.67 -3.03 25.97
CA GLY A 50 -36.93 -3.00 26.69
C GLY A 50 -38.03 -3.69 25.90
N ASP A 51 -39.28 -3.52 26.36
CA ASP A 51 -40.45 -4.21 25.77
C ASP A 51 -40.77 -3.66 24.36
N ASP A 52 -40.60 -2.38 24.14
CA ASP A 52 -40.95 -1.68 22.90
C ASP A 52 -39.78 -0.95 22.22
N SER A 53 -38.59 -0.98 22.83
CA SER A 53 -37.47 -0.21 22.35
C SER A 53 -36.13 -0.91 22.61
N SER A 54 -35.16 -0.67 21.76
CA SER A 54 -33.80 -1.11 21.95
C SER A 54 -32.79 -0.02 21.53
N ILE A 55 -31.71 0.04 22.26
CA ILE A 55 -30.55 0.85 21.92
C ILE A 55 -29.32 -0.03 21.90
N THR A 56 -28.52 0.05 20.84
CA THR A 56 -27.26 -0.63 20.72
C THR A 56 -26.22 0.37 20.28
N TRP A 57 -25.07 0.38 20.92
CA TRP A 57 -23.94 1.21 20.53
C TRP A 57 -22.69 0.38 20.35
N THR A 58 -21.82 0.82 19.46
CA THR A 58 -20.56 0.17 19.17
C THR A 58 -19.47 1.22 19.07
N TYR A 59 -18.34 0.94 19.69
CA TYR A 59 -17.08 1.63 19.45
C TYR A 59 -16.06 0.60 18.98
N GLU A 60 -15.36 0.91 17.92
CA GLU A 60 -14.27 0.10 17.38
C GLU A 60 -13.07 1.01 17.09
N HIS A 61 -11.92 0.57 17.56
CA HIS A 61 -10.62 1.09 17.18
C HIS A 61 -9.86 0.00 16.44
N SER A 62 -9.30 0.33 15.28
CA SER A 62 -8.43 -0.57 14.54
C SER A 62 -7.24 0.19 13.94
N GLN A 63 -6.07 -0.38 14.10
CA GLN A 63 -4.84 0.11 13.51
C GLN A 63 -4.13 -1.05 12.81
N ARG A 64 -3.54 -0.76 11.67
CA ARG A 64 -2.63 -1.65 10.98
C ARG A 64 -1.46 -0.86 10.44
N ASP A 65 -0.25 -1.35 10.67
CA ASP A 65 0.96 -0.73 10.21
C ASP A 65 1.16 -0.93 8.70
N ILE A 66 1.96 -0.05 8.11
CA ILE A 66 2.29 -0.07 6.69
C ILE A 66 3.10 -1.32 6.36
N ILE A 67 2.83 -1.90 5.18
CA ILE A 67 3.65 -2.93 4.57
C ILE A 67 4.32 -2.30 3.36
N TYR A 68 5.65 -2.24 3.35
CA TYR A 68 6.40 -1.80 2.18
C TYR A 68 6.60 -2.95 1.19
N LEU A 69 6.85 -2.60 -0.07
CA LEU A 69 7.14 -3.63 -1.08
C LEU A 69 8.38 -4.44 -0.73
N THR A 70 9.37 -3.84 -0.06
CA THR A 70 10.58 -4.54 0.43
C THR A 70 10.30 -5.57 1.51
N ASP A 71 9.19 -5.46 2.22
CA ASP A 71 8.83 -6.36 3.32
C ASP A 71 8.34 -7.73 2.84
N ARG A 72 8.13 -7.87 1.55
CA ARG A 72 7.63 -9.11 0.94
C ARG A 72 8.56 -9.63 -0.15
N PRO A 73 8.95 -10.92 -0.10
CA PRO A 73 9.90 -11.50 -1.06
C PRO A 73 9.43 -11.43 -2.53
N TYR A 74 8.12 -11.40 -2.75
CA TYR A 74 7.54 -11.37 -4.09
C TYR A 74 7.46 -9.97 -4.70
N SER A 75 7.45 -8.91 -3.86
CA SER A 75 7.37 -7.51 -4.29
C SER A 75 8.66 -6.73 -4.05
N ALA A 76 9.59 -7.26 -3.27
CA ALA A 76 10.89 -6.64 -3.06
C ALA A 76 11.62 -6.39 -4.37
N GLY A 77 12.28 -5.24 -4.44
CA GLY A 77 13.08 -4.85 -5.60
C GLY A 77 14.19 -5.88 -5.88
N ARG A 78 14.39 -6.18 -7.13
CA ARG A 78 15.50 -7.03 -7.59
C ARG A 78 16.45 -6.18 -8.40
N ALA A 79 17.73 -6.24 -8.05
CA ALA A 79 18.76 -5.64 -8.86
C ALA A 79 18.71 -6.20 -10.28
N PRO A 80 18.93 -5.35 -11.30
CA PRO A 80 18.98 -5.82 -12.68
C PRO A 80 20.13 -6.83 -12.86
N THR A 81 19.82 -7.91 -13.54
CA THR A 81 20.80 -8.90 -13.98
C THR A 81 20.91 -8.85 -15.51
N ASP A 82 21.89 -9.54 -16.09
CA ASP A 82 22.09 -9.58 -17.55
C ASP A 82 20.84 -10.08 -18.31
N ASP A 83 20.01 -10.88 -17.66
CA ASP A 83 18.86 -11.55 -18.28
C ASP A 83 17.48 -11.02 -17.82
N ASN A 84 17.44 -10.13 -16.81
CA ASN A 84 16.19 -9.66 -16.25
C ASN A 84 16.19 -8.17 -15.96
N PHE A 85 15.04 -7.54 -16.23
CA PHE A 85 14.77 -6.18 -15.78
C PHE A 85 14.69 -6.14 -14.24
N SER A 86 15.20 -5.04 -13.67
CA SER A 86 14.94 -4.76 -12.26
C SER A 86 13.46 -4.54 -12.02
N THR A 87 12.92 -5.19 -11.00
CA THR A 87 11.60 -4.86 -10.48
C THR A 87 11.77 -3.87 -9.34
N GLY A 88 11.06 -2.75 -9.42
CA GLY A 88 11.08 -1.72 -8.38
C GLY A 88 12.18 -0.67 -8.50
N PHE A 89 13.20 -0.89 -9.33
CA PHE A 89 14.24 0.09 -9.59
C PHE A 89 13.86 1.01 -10.74
N SER A 90 14.19 2.29 -10.63
CA SER A 90 13.99 3.25 -11.70
C SER A 90 15.23 4.13 -11.89
N VAL A 91 15.59 4.37 -13.13
CA VAL A 91 16.63 5.33 -13.52
C VAL A 91 16.14 6.79 -13.45
N SER A 92 14.83 6.99 -13.33
CA SER A 92 14.22 8.28 -13.04
C SER A 92 14.25 8.49 -11.53
N SER A 93 15.39 8.81 -10.98
CA SER A 93 15.63 8.90 -9.55
C SER A 93 16.09 10.29 -9.13
N TYR A 94 16.07 10.55 -7.85
CA TYR A 94 16.55 11.79 -7.25
C TYR A 94 18.03 12.08 -7.56
N ALA A 95 18.90 11.10 -7.52
CA ALA A 95 20.25 11.22 -8.07
C ALA A 95 20.15 10.96 -9.57
N TRP A 96 20.13 11.98 -10.32
CA TRP A 96 19.75 12.05 -11.74
C TRP A 96 20.72 11.33 -12.65
N ASN A 97 20.20 10.89 -13.77
CA ASN A 97 20.98 10.64 -14.95
C ASN A 97 20.75 11.82 -15.90
N TYR A 98 21.75 12.18 -16.67
CA TYR A 98 21.64 13.22 -17.68
C TYR A 98 22.06 12.73 -19.06
N ILE A 99 21.54 13.37 -20.08
CA ILE A 99 21.82 13.04 -21.46
C ILE A 99 22.71 14.14 -22.02
N LEU A 100 23.82 13.76 -22.67
CA LEU A 100 24.68 14.70 -23.33
C LEU A 100 23.96 15.35 -24.51
N ASN A 101 23.96 16.68 -24.53
CA ASN A 101 23.36 17.47 -25.62
C ASN A 101 24.32 17.66 -26.80
N GLU A 102 25.64 17.47 -26.57
CA GLU A 102 26.69 17.66 -27.54
C GLU A 102 27.76 16.55 -27.36
N ASP A 103 28.59 16.37 -28.39
CA ASP A 103 29.74 15.48 -28.27
C ASP A 103 30.79 16.08 -27.33
N ASP A 104 31.36 15.26 -26.46
CA ASP A 104 32.52 15.59 -25.64
C ASP A 104 33.73 14.80 -26.15
N PRO A 105 34.51 15.37 -27.09
CA PRO A 105 35.65 14.68 -27.69
C PRO A 105 36.83 14.50 -26.71
N VAL A 106 36.89 15.30 -25.65
CA VAL A 106 37.95 15.20 -24.62
C VAL A 106 37.81 13.90 -23.83
N ASN A 107 36.58 13.53 -23.47
CA ASN A 107 36.27 12.32 -22.73
C ASN A 107 35.76 11.17 -23.63
N GLY A 108 35.73 11.39 -24.93
CA GLY A 108 35.28 10.39 -25.91
C GLY A 108 33.79 10.10 -25.86
N LEU A 109 33.00 11.02 -25.31
CA LEU A 109 31.58 10.85 -25.13
C LEU A 109 30.80 11.41 -26.33
N LYS A 110 29.62 10.84 -26.58
CA LYS A 110 28.79 11.21 -27.72
C LYS A 110 27.47 11.85 -27.26
N LYS A 111 26.97 12.77 -28.08
CA LYS A 111 25.64 13.32 -27.97
C LYS A 111 24.59 12.21 -27.83
N GLY A 112 23.63 12.37 -26.90
CA GLY A 112 22.63 11.39 -26.64
C GLY A 112 23.02 10.29 -25.64
N GLN A 113 24.27 10.28 -25.21
CA GLN A 113 24.75 9.32 -24.22
C GLN A 113 24.21 9.67 -22.83
N TRP A 114 23.81 8.65 -22.07
CA TRP A 114 23.37 8.78 -20.71
C TRP A 114 24.55 8.67 -19.76
N LEU A 115 24.57 9.52 -18.75
CA LEU A 115 25.58 9.53 -17.71
C LEU A 115 24.95 9.68 -16.33
N PRO A 116 25.46 8.99 -15.32
CA PRO A 116 24.98 9.18 -13.94
C PRO A 116 25.51 10.49 -13.37
N ALA A 117 24.72 11.11 -12.51
CA ALA A 117 25.18 12.24 -11.72
C ALA A 117 26.23 11.81 -10.70
N ALA A 118 27.15 12.73 -10.36
CA ALA A 118 28.21 12.45 -9.40
C ALA A 118 27.70 12.09 -7.99
N GLU A 119 26.55 12.62 -7.61
CA GLU A 119 25.88 12.40 -6.33
C GLU A 119 25.42 10.96 -6.15
N CYS A 120 25.29 10.21 -7.22
CA CYS A 120 24.95 8.79 -7.17
C CYS A 120 26.05 7.96 -6.50
N GLN A 121 27.27 8.45 -6.50
CA GLN A 121 28.41 7.73 -5.96
C GLN A 121 28.44 7.81 -4.43
N GLY A 122 28.38 6.66 -3.77
CA GLY A 122 28.54 6.57 -2.31
C GLY A 122 27.26 6.61 -1.50
N ASP A 123 26.11 6.80 -2.08
CA ASP A 123 24.83 6.69 -1.36
C ASP A 123 24.27 5.27 -1.52
N SER A 124 24.12 4.56 -0.40
CA SER A 124 23.62 3.19 -0.38
C SER A 124 22.15 3.03 -0.82
N ARG A 125 21.43 4.15 -0.89
CA ARG A 125 20.05 4.19 -1.43
C ARG A 125 19.99 4.08 -2.94
N PHE A 126 21.12 4.31 -3.60
CA PHE A 126 21.25 4.24 -5.05
C PHE A 126 22.10 3.04 -5.43
N LEU A 127 21.57 2.16 -6.22
CA LEU A 127 22.36 1.08 -6.79
C LEU A 127 23.12 1.56 -8.00
N GLN A 128 24.43 1.43 -7.94
CA GLN A 128 25.30 1.51 -9.10
C GLN A 128 25.33 0.14 -9.75
N ASN A 129 24.62 0.00 -10.83
CA ASN A 129 24.65 -1.25 -11.59
C ASN A 129 25.71 -1.16 -12.66
N GLY A 130 26.72 -2.03 -12.58
CA GLY A 130 27.79 -2.13 -13.59
C GLY A 130 27.30 -2.54 -14.97
N LYS A 131 26.03 -2.83 -15.15
CA LYS A 131 25.36 -3.04 -16.43
C LYS A 131 23.98 -2.45 -16.36
N THR A 132 23.74 -1.48 -17.19
CA THR A 132 22.49 -0.75 -17.21
C THR A 132 21.62 -1.26 -18.31
N TYR A 133 20.49 -1.78 -17.92
CA TYR A 133 19.36 -1.91 -18.83
C TYR A 133 18.52 -0.65 -18.75
N ILE A 134 18.61 0.20 -19.75
CA ILE A 134 17.65 1.27 -19.95
C ILE A 134 16.45 0.63 -20.60
N LEU A 135 15.28 0.77 -20.00
CA LEU A 135 14.02 0.38 -20.60
C LEU A 135 13.90 1.00 -22.01
N GLY A 136 14.03 0.18 -23.05
CA GLY A 136 13.76 0.57 -24.43
C GLY A 136 14.88 1.21 -25.24
N ALA A 137 16.06 1.47 -24.70
CA ALA A 137 17.19 1.91 -25.47
C ALA A 137 18.46 1.23 -24.98
N ALA A 138 19.10 0.47 -25.83
CA ALA A 138 20.47 0.06 -25.56
C ALA A 138 21.32 1.34 -25.43
N PRO A 139 22.16 1.50 -24.41
CA PRO A 139 23.06 2.60 -24.31
C PRO A 139 24.03 2.51 -25.50
N THR A 140 23.82 3.37 -26.47
CA THR A 140 24.73 3.49 -27.58
C THR A 140 25.88 4.37 -27.15
N GLY A 141 26.98 3.78 -26.73
CA GLY A 141 28.23 4.45 -26.60
C GLY A 141 28.85 4.43 -25.22
N GLY A 142 29.72 3.61 -25.04
CA GLY A 142 31.07 3.62 -24.58
C GLY A 142 31.46 4.53 -23.43
N LEU A 143 30.94 4.31 -22.25
CA LEU A 143 31.84 4.03 -21.14
C LEU A 143 31.76 2.51 -20.97
N ASP A 144 32.87 1.82 -20.85
CA ASP A 144 32.94 0.36 -20.66
C ASP A 144 32.20 -0.14 -19.42
N ASN A 145 31.67 0.79 -18.67
CA ASN A 145 30.81 0.56 -17.53
C ASN A 145 29.60 1.48 -17.67
N ASN A 146 28.53 0.99 -18.25
CA ASN A 146 27.23 1.69 -18.36
C ASN A 146 26.55 1.82 -17.00
N TYR A 147 27.11 2.66 -16.14
CA TYR A 147 26.48 2.99 -14.88
C TYR A 147 25.36 4.00 -15.09
N LEU A 148 24.16 3.64 -14.73
CA LEU A 148 23.13 4.61 -14.48
C LEU A 148 22.77 4.59 -13.01
N CYS A 149 22.43 5.74 -12.50
CA CYS A 149 21.88 5.87 -11.19
C CYS A 149 20.45 5.32 -11.19
N SER A 150 20.16 4.41 -10.31
CA SER A 150 18.80 3.92 -10.11
C SER A 150 18.45 3.89 -8.64
N PHE A 151 17.20 4.15 -8.34
CA PHE A 151 16.66 4.14 -6.97
C PHE A 151 15.71 2.97 -6.81
N ASP A 152 15.82 2.29 -5.69
CA ASP A 152 14.88 1.24 -5.29
C ASP A 152 13.61 1.85 -4.69
N TYR A 153 12.60 1.98 -5.51
CA TYR A 153 11.31 2.50 -5.08
C TYR A 153 10.54 1.53 -4.17
N THR A 154 10.91 0.26 -4.14
CA THR A 154 10.23 -0.70 -3.26
C THR A 154 10.46 -0.40 -1.78
N ALA A 155 11.56 0.29 -1.46
CA ALA A 155 11.87 0.71 -0.10
C ALA A 155 10.93 1.80 0.46
N ILE A 156 10.25 2.53 -0.42
CA ILE A 156 9.36 3.65 -0.02
C ILE A 156 7.92 3.48 -0.48
N MET A 157 7.66 2.55 -1.37
CA MET A 157 6.30 2.28 -1.84
C MET A 157 5.60 1.28 -0.92
N ALA A 158 4.39 1.64 -0.53
CA ALA A 158 3.54 0.74 0.23
C ALA A 158 2.91 -0.30 -0.68
N GLU A 159 3.03 -1.56 -0.33
CA GLU A 159 2.20 -2.62 -0.87
C GLU A 159 0.80 -2.55 -0.25
N ASN A 160 0.76 -2.28 1.05
CA ASN A 160 -0.47 -2.07 1.78
C ASN A 160 -0.30 -0.89 2.74
N ALA A 161 -1.09 0.14 2.53
CA ALA A 161 -1.00 1.35 3.35
C ALA A 161 -1.35 1.07 4.82
N GLY A 162 -0.64 1.70 5.71
CA GLY A 162 -1.01 1.78 7.11
C GLY A 162 -2.40 2.41 7.26
N LYS A 163 -3.16 1.93 8.22
CA LYS A 163 -4.54 2.37 8.43
C LYS A 163 -4.84 2.49 9.92
N LYS A 164 -5.50 3.59 10.28
CA LYS A 164 -6.02 3.80 11.62
C LYS A 164 -7.45 4.28 11.52
N ASN A 165 -8.36 3.60 12.18
CA ASN A 165 -9.77 3.94 12.17
C ASN A 165 -10.32 3.92 13.59
N ASP A 166 -11.18 4.88 13.86
CA ASP A 166 -12.07 4.92 15.00
C ASP A 166 -13.49 4.96 14.46
N PHE A 167 -14.32 4.05 14.92
CA PHE A 167 -15.68 3.92 14.46
C PHE A 167 -16.61 3.89 15.65
N PHE A 168 -17.64 4.72 15.61
CA PHE A 168 -18.67 4.76 16.63
C PHE A 168 -20.05 4.77 15.98
N THR A 169 -20.93 3.88 16.46
CA THR A 169 -22.32 3.87 16.04
C THR A 169 -23.27 3.76 17.22
N VAL A 170 -24.45 4.32 17.04
CA VAL A 170 -25.60 4.10 17.91
C VAL A 170 -26.76 3.75 17.02
N ASN A 171 -27.44 2.66 17.35
CA ASN A 171 -28.68 2.27 16.69
C ASN A 171 -29.78 2.28 17.74
N TYR A 172 -30.84 3.02 17.49
CA TYR A 172 -32.05 3.05 18.31
C TYR A 172 -33.24 2.56 17.49
N GLU A 173 -34.02 1.66 18.06
CA GLU A 173 -35.26 1.17 17.47
C GLU A 173 -36.37 1.31 18.48
N LYS A 174 -37.56 1.68 18.01
CA LYS A 174 -38.77 1.75 18.82
C LYS A 174 -39.98 1.25 18.03
N GLU A 175 -40.71 0.32 18.63
CA GLU A 175 -42.03 -0.07 18.15
C GLU A 175 -43.05 0.99 18.58
N ILE A 176 -43.65 1.69 17.61
CA ILE A 176 -44.68 2.71 17.86
C ILE A 176 -46.06 2.05 17.89
N SER A 177 -46.21 1.06 17.02
CA SER A 177 -47.40 0.23 16.96
C SER A 177 -47.07 -1.13 16.35
N LYS A 178 -48.00 -2.10 16.37
CA LYS A 178 -47.80 -3.43 15.77
C LYS A 178 -47.41 -3.40 14.28
N THR A 179 -47.57 -2.27 13.62
CA THR A 179 -47.29 -2.13 12.17
C THR A 179 -46.28 -1.01 11.86
N MET A 180 -45.77 -0.34 12.91
CA MET A 180 -44.91 0.83 12.70
C MET A 180 -43.71 0.83 13.67
N ASN A 181 -42.51 0.82 13.12
CA ASN A 181 -41.24 0.95 13.83
C ASN A 181 -40.50 2.23 13.42
N ALA A 182 -39.85 2.89 14.37
CA ALA A 182 -38.94 3.99 14.14
C ALA A 182 -37.51 3.50 14.35
N TYR A 183 -36.58 4.02 13.54
CA TYR A 183 -35.14 3.77 13.62
C TYR A 183 -34.39 5.10 13.61
N ALA A 184 -33.28 5.17 14.35
CA ALA A 184 -32.32 6.25 14.30
C ALA A 184 -30.89 5.68 14.47
#